data_73fe7c6949badfb945ca706fae56fffd
#
_entry.id   73fe7c6949badfb945ca706fae56fffd
#
_cell.length_a   1.000
_cell.length_b   1.000
_cell.length_c   1.000
_cell.angle_alpha   90.00
_cell.angle_beta   90.00
_cell.angle_gamma   90.00
#
_symmetry.space_group_name_H-M   'P 1'
#
loop_
_entity.id
_entity.type
_entity.pdbx_description
1 polymer ?
#
loop_
_entity_poly.entity_id
_entity_poly.type
_entity_poly.pdbx_seq_one_letter_code
_entity_poly.pdbx_strand_id
1 'polypeptide(L)'
;MKISVIGLGKAGLPLAAVIADSGLDVLGVDLDKKKVGMINKGINPIEEEHGLKELVKKHGNKNLKATSDAIIAAKQCNAHIVIVPLFIDESKKPDFSIIKKALESLSKGLKKKDIVVLETTVPAGTTENLVKNTLEKGSKLKAGIDFYLAYSPERIMTGYSISRYREFPKVIGGINKESTEKAFEVYKKFSKPIRVSNARTAELAKVAEGIYRDVNIALANELYKAAEHYNVDFWEMKEAAKHQYCDILEPGNVGGHCIPVYPWFLINEMDVPLIKKAREINDDMIYYYLKKIENIIGKKKTGKVGVIGLSYREGVREKAYSRSIAMISLLKKNGYDVYGIDPLYSKEEIETNFNVKYLNDFGKMDSIIVMNKLPEYKSKLMKFKNKVVDVKNMLK
;
A
#
# COMPACT_ATOMS: atom_id res chain seq x y z
N MET A 1 7.95 0.99 29.78
CA MET A 1 8.04 1.92 28.63
C MET A 1 6.68 1.90 27.96
N LYS A 2 6.11 3.06 27.74
CA LYS A 2 4.81 3.18 27.06
C LYS A 2 5.02 3.78 25.68
N ILE A 3 4.43 3.16 24.66
CA ILE A 3 4.60 3.54 23.26
C ILE A 3 3.29 4.12 22.73
N SER A 4 3.34 5.24 22.01
CA SER A 4 2.18 5.69 21.23
C SER A 4 2.34 5.29 19.76
N VAL A 5 1.23 4.85 19.14
CA VAL A 5 1.15 4.58 17.70
C VAL A 5 0.11 5.53 17.11
N ILE A 6 0.56 6.48 16.29
CA ILE A 6 -0.28 7.54 15.71
C ILE A 6 -0.68 7.15 14.30
N GLY A 7 -1.97 6.90 14.12
CA GLY A 7 -2.59 6.28 12.95
C GLY A 7 -2.87 4.79 13.20
N LEU A 8 -4.13 4.43 13.42
CA LEU A 8 -4.59 3.04 13.65
C LEU A 8 -5.30 2.49 12.40
N GLY A 9 -4.73 2.76 11.23
CA GLY A 9 -5.15 2.18 9.97
C GLY A 9 -4.67 0.73 9.78
N LYS A 10 -4.73 0.25 8.52
CA LYS A 10 -4.34 -1.13 8.13
C LYS A 10 -2.89 -1.51 8.47
N ALA A 11 -2.01 -0.52 8.69
CA ALA A 11 -0.64 -0.74 9.14
C ALA A 11 -0.47 -0.51 10.65
N GLY A 12 -1.02 0.59 11.18
CA GLY A 12 -0.75 1.01 12.55
C GLY A 12 -1.45 0.19 13.62
N LEU A 13 -2.69 -0.28 13.40
CA LEU A 13 -3.36 -1.13 14.39
C LEU A 13 -2.70 -2.51 14.53
N PRO A 14 -2.33 -3.22 13.44
CA PRO A 14 -1.51 -4.44 13.55
C PRO A 14 -0.18 -4.20 14.28
N LEU A 15 0.53 -3.11 13.99
CA LEU A 15 1.75 -2.74 14.71
C LEU A 15 1.48 -2.55 16.21
N ALA A 16 0.48 -1.77 16.57
CA ALA A 16 0.09 -1.53 17.96
C ALA A 16 -0.26 -2.84 18.71
N ALA A 17 -0.95 -3.76 18.02
CA ALA A 17 -1.30 -5.06 18.57
C ALA A 17 -0.07 -5.97 18.77
N VAL A 18 0.89 -5.98 17.84
CA VAL A 18 2.16 -6.72 17.96
C VAL A 18 3.01 -6.17 19.10
N ILE A 19 3.09 -4.85 19.25
CA ILE A 19 3.79 -4.20 20.36
C ILE A 19 3.15 -4.59 21.70
N ALA A 20 1.82 -4.57 21.78
CA ALA A 20 1.09 -4.97 22.99
C ALA A 20 1.29 -6.47 23.32
N ASP A 21 1.31 -7.33 22.30
CA ASP A 21 1.55 -8.77 22.45
C ASP A 21 2.99 -9.11 22.91
N SER A 22 3.92 -8.18 22.70
CA SER A 22 5.28 -8.26 23.25
C SER A 22 5.39 -7.79 24.73
N GLY A 23 4.26 -7.55 25.39
CA GLY A 23 4.20 -7.16 26.81
C GLY A 23 4.41 -5.68 27.09
N LEU A 24 4.34 -4.81 26.07
CA LEU A 24 4.51 -3.37 26.22
C LEU A 24 3.16 -2.66 26.28
N ASP A 25 3.10 -1.53 27.00
CA ASP A 25 1.92 -0.66 27.01
C ASP A 25 1.86 0.19 25.77
N VAL A 26 0.71 0.17 25.09
CA VAL A 26 0.46 0.94 23.87
C VAL A 26 -0.75 1.87 24.05
N LEU A 27 -0.56 3.12 23.63
CA LEU A 27 -1.64 4.09 23.46
C LEU A 27 -1.74 4.46 21.97
N GLY A 28 -2.67 3.83 21.27
CA GLY A 28 -2.97 4.14 19.88
C GLY A 28 -3.70 5.47 19.72
N VAL A 29 -3.47 6.16 18.62
CA VAL A 29 -4.15 7.42 18.29
C VAL A 29 -4.80 7.31 16.91
N ASP A 30 -6.11 7.58 16.84
CA ASP A 30 -6.84 7.68 15.57
C ASP A 30 -7.96 8.73 15.69
N LEU A 31 -8.18 9.50 14.63
CA LEU A 31 -9.21 10.53 14.61
C LEU A 31 -10.64 9.94 14.59
N ASP A 32 -10.80 8.71 14.14
CA ASP A 32 -12.06 7.99 14.13
C ASP A 32 -12.44 7.52 15.54
N LYS A 33 -13.31 8.28 16.20
CA LYS A 33 -13.80 7.97 17.55
C LYS A 33 -14.52 6.62 17.65
N LYS A 34 -15.17 6.16 16.56
CA LYS A 34 -15.83 4.85 16.52
C LYS A 34 -14.80 3.73 16.60
N LYS A 35 -13.74 3.84 15.79
CA LYS A 35 -12.59 2.91 15.80
C LYS A 35 -11.92 2.89 17.17
N VAL A 36 -11.63 4.05 17.76
CA VAL A 36 -11.08 4.18 19.12
C VAL A 36 -11.96 3.45 20.15
N GLY A 37 -13.28 3.67 20.09
CA GLY A 37 -14.23 3.00 20.98
C GLY A 37 -14.28 1.48 20.81
N MET A 38 -14.15 0.98 19.58
CA MET A 38 -14.09 -0.46 19.31
C MET A 38 -12.81 -1.08 19.90
N ILE A 39 -11.66 -0.50 19.65
CA ILE A 39 -10.36 -0.99 20.17
C ILE A 39 -10.37 -1.04 21.70
N ASN A 40 -10.85 -0.01 22.36
CA ASN A 40 -10.97 0.04 23.82
C ASN A 40 -11.97 -0.99 24.40
N LYS A 41 -12.86 -1.53 23.58
CA LYS A 41 -13.74 -2.65 23.94
C LYS A 41 -13.17 -4.03 23.54
N GLY A 42 -11.96 -4.08 23.01
CA GLY A 42 -11.36 -5.33 22.49
C GLY A 42 -12.03 -5.82 21.19
N ILE A 43 -12.66 -4.92 20.43
CA ILE A 43 -13.32 -5.22 19.15
C ILE A 43 -12.42 -4.76 18.02
N ASN A 44 -12.08 -5.66 17.11
CA ASN A 44 -11.26 -5.34 15.93
C ASN A 44 -12.08 -4.56 14.88
N PRO A 45 -11.64 -3.36 14.45
CA PRO A 45 -12.30 -2.59 13.40
C PRO A 45 -11.79 -2.92 11.96
N ILE A 46 -10.84 -3.83 11.80
CA ILE A 46 -10.21 -4.19 10.51
C ILE A 46 -10.37 -5.69 10.26
N GLU A 47 -11.27 -6.07 9.37
CA GLU A 47 -11.65 -7.47 9.16
C GLU A 47 -10.63 -8.26 8.32
N GLU A 48 -9.93 -7.60 7.38
CA GLU A 48 -9.10 -8.27 6.38
C GLU A 48 -7.73 -8.72 6.91
N GLU A 49 -7.40 -8.48 8.18
CA GLU A 49 -6.08 -8.75 8.75
C GLU A 49 -6.09 -10.00 9.63
N HIS A 50 -5.41 -11.05 9.16
CA HIS A 50 -5.33 -12.34 9.88
C HIS A 50 -4.64 -12.21 11.24
N GLY A 51 -5.27 -12.77 12.30
CA GLY A 51 -4.74 -12.77 13.66
C GLY A 51 -4.93 -11.44 14.41
N LEU A 52 -5.40 -10.37 13.75
CA LEU A 52 -5.59 -9.08 14.42
C LEU A 52 -6.76 -9.10 15.39
N LYS A 53 -7.85 -9.81 15.05
CA LYS A 53 -9.04 -9.93 15.89
C LYS A 53 -8.70 -10.53 17.25
N GLU A 54 -7.90 -11.58 17.27
CA GLU A 54 -7.45 -12.29 18.46
C GLU A 54 -6.58 -11.38 19.34
N LEU A 55 -5.63 -10.67 18.72
CA LEU A 55 -4.74 -9.75 19.44
C LEU A 55 -5.50 -8.55 20.03
N VAL A 56 -6.38 -7.92 19.27
CA VAL A 56 -7.20 -6.81 19.77
C VAL A 56 -8.13 -7.28 20.89
N LYS A 57 -8.73 -8.47 20.78
CA LYS A 57 -9.54 -9.05 21.87
C LYS A 57 -8.70 -9.36 23.13
N LYS A 58 -7.48 -9.84 22.96
CA LYS A 58 -6.57 -10.19 24.06
C LYS A 58 -6.07 -8.97 24.83
N HIS A 59 -5.70 -7.90 24.11
CA HIS A 59 -4.97 -6.74 24.63
C HIS A 59 -5.82 -5.47 24.78
N GLY A 60 -6.94 -5.36 24.05
CA GLY A 60 -7.84 -4.20 24.10
C GLY A 60 -8.33 -3.92 25.52
N ASN A 61 -8.31 -2.64 25.90
CA ASN A 61 -8.60 -2.14 27.26
C ASN A 61 -7.67 -2.68 28.38
N LYS A 62 -6.58 -3.37 28.02
CA LYS A 62 -5.51 -3.77 28.95
C LYS A 62 -4.27 -2.94 28.66
N ASN A 63 -3.29 -3.54 28.00
CA ASN A 63 -2.07 -2.87 27.56
C ASN A 63 -2.13 -2.30 26.13
N LEU A 64 -3.26 -2.47 25.42
CA LEU A 64 -3.59 -1.75 24.18
C LEU A 64 -4.81 -0.85 24.45
N LYS A 65 -4.59 0.44 24.52
CA LYS A 65 -5.65 1.46 24.64
C LYS A 65 -5.59 2.41 23.45
N ALA A 66 -6.67 3.10 23.16
CA ALA A 66 -6.73 4.07 22.08
C ALA A 66 -7.37 5.38 22.53
N THR A 67 -6.96 6.48 21.90
CA THR A 67 -7.49 7.84 22.12
C THR A 67 -7.60 8.58 20.78
N SER A 68 -8.44 9.61 20.72
CA SER A 68 -8.44 10.53 19.57
C SER A 68 -7.56 11.77 19.79
N ASP A 69 -6.85 11.85 20.90
CA ASP A 69 -6.02 13.00 21.27
C ASP A 69 -4.52 12.63 21.26
N ALA A 70 -3.80 13.11 20.26
CA ALA A 70 -2.36 12.89 20.13
C ALA A 70 -1.54 13.63 21.20
N ILE A 71 -2.04 14.72 21.78
CA ILE A 71 -1.39 15.47 22.84
C ILE A 71 -1.37 14.65 24.13
N ILE A 72 -2.50 14.01 24.46
CA ILE A 72 -2.58 13.10 25.60
C ILE A 72 -1.61 11.93 25.42
N ALA A 73 -1.57 11.33 24.22
CA ALA A 73 -0.64 10.25 23.93
C ALA A 73 0.82 10.68 24.06
N ALA A 74 1.18 11.87 23.56
CA ALA A 74 2.51 12.43 23.70
C ALA A 74 2.93 12.63 25.17
N LYS A 75 2.04 13.17 25.99
CA LYS A 75 2.31 13.38 27.43
C LYS A 75 2.49 12.08 28.21
N GLN A 76 1.76 11.02 27.85
CA GLN A 76 1.73 9.75 28.58
C GLN A 76 2.78 8.73 28.11
N CYS A 77 3.32 8.89 26.92
CA CYS A 77 4.27 7.93 26.32
C CYS A 77 5.67 8.51 26.26
N ASN A 78 6.68 7.65 25.98
CA ASN A 78 8.09 8.06 25.84
C ASN A 78 8.65 7.68 24.46
N ALA A 79 7.92 6.86 23.71
CA ALA A 79 8.25 6.52 22.33
C ALA A 79 6.98 6.73 21.48
N HIS A 80 7.14 7.36 20.32
CA HIS A 80 6.05 7.76 19.44
C HIS A 80 6.31 7.28 18.04
N ILE A 81 5.47 6.35 17.54
CA ILE A 81 5.54 5.84 16.18
C ILE A 81 4.45 6.52 15.37
N VAL A 82 4.84 7.22 14.31
CA VAL A 82 3.91 7.94 13.42
C VAL A 82 3.76 7.15 12.13
N ILE A 83 2.54 6.64 11.87
CA ILE A 83 2.22 5.77 10.72
C ILE A 83 0.88 6.19 10.12
N VAL A 84 0.77 7.45 9.76
CA VAL A 84 -0.39 8.02 9.07
C VAL A 84 -0.19 7.99 7.55
N PRO A 85 -1.26 7.98 6.73
CA PRO A 85 -1.10 7.89 5.27
C PRO A 85 -0.39 9.11 4.65
N LEU A 86 0.35 8.85 3.57
CA LEU A 86 0.84 9.85 2.63
C LEU A 86 0.22 9.55 1.25
N PHE A 87 -0.45 10.53 0.66
CA PHE A 87 -0.99 10.45 -0.69
C PHE A 87 -0.17 11.32 -1.66
N ILE A 88 -0.35 11.11 -2.94
CA ILE A 88 0.11 12.03 -3.99
C ILE A 88 -1.09 12.78 -4.56
N ASP A 89 -0.89 14.05 -4.90
CA ASP A 89 -1.89 14.87 -5.56
C ASP A 89 -2.03 14.53 -7.06
N GLU A 90 -2.86 15.26 -7.78
CA GLU A 90 -3.06 15.09 -9.22
C GLU A 90 -1.78 15.34 -10.04
N SER A 91 -0.90 16.20 -9.55
CA SER A 91 0.43 16.49 -10.12
C SER A 91 1.49 15.44 -9.72
N LYS A 92 1.08 14.35 -9.05
CA LYS A 92 1.95 13.29 -8.55
C LYS A 92 2.94 13.74 -7.47
N LYS A 93 2.70 14.87 -6.80
CA LYS A 93 3.51 15.36 -5.69
C LYS A 93 2.98 14.84 -4.35
N PRO A 94 3.87 14.55 -3.37
CA PRO A 94 3.48 14.09 -2.03
C PRO A 94 2.67 15.16 -1.28
N ASP A 95 1.50 14.79 -0.76
CA ASP A 95 0.71 15.64 0.13
C ASP A 95 1.02 15.33 1.60
N PHE A 96 1.83 16.18 2.21
CA PHE A 96 2.25 16.05 3.61
C PHE A 96 1.22 16.58 4.63
N SER A 97 0.05 17.02 4.23
CA SER A 97 -0.93 17.70 5.11
C SER A 97 -1.30 16.85 6.34
N ILE A 98 -1.54 15.54 6.14
CA ILE A 98 -1.91 14.60 7.21
C ILE A 98 -0.73 14.38 8.17
N ILE A 99 0.46 14.16 7.63
CA ILE A 99 1.69 13.98 8.44
C ILE A 99 1.95 15.23 9.27
N LYS A 100 1.90 16.43 8.67
CA LYS A 100 2.10 17.70 9.38
C LYS A 100 1.11 17.87 10.54
N LYS A 101 -0.17 17.65 10.33
CA LYS A 101 -1.20 17.75 11.38
C LYS A 101 -0.95 16.77 12.53
N ALA A 102 -0.55 15.54 12.22
CA ALA A 102 -0.22 14.54 13.23
C ALA A 102 1.00 14.97 14.06
N LEU A 103 2.06 15.45 13.42
CA LEU A 103 3.28 15.94 14.07
C LEU A 103 3.05 17.23 14.89
N GLU A 104 2.26 18.16 14.37
CA GLU A 104 1.88 19.39 15.10
C GLU A 104 1.11 19.06 16.40
N SER A 105 0.23 18.08 16.35
CA SER A 105 -0.50 17.63 17.55
C SER A 105 0.44 16.92 18.52
N LEU A 106 1.28 15.99 18.03
CA LEU A 106 2.28 15.28 18.84
C LEU A 106 3.25 16.25 19.54
N SER A 107 3.74 17.25 18.81
CA SER A 107 4.75 18.20 19.32
C SER A 107 4.32 18.95 20.56
N LYS A 108 3.02 19.21 20.76
CA LYS A 108 2.48 19.92 21.92
C LYS A 108 2.58 19.15 23.24
N GLY A 109 2.80 17.85 23.16
CA GLY A 109 2.99 17.00 24.34
C GLY A 109 4.36 16.34 24.42
N LEU A 110 5.24 16.57 23.45
CA LEU A 110 6.58 15.96 23.37
C LEU A 110 7.49 16.45 24.51
N LYS A 111 8.21 15.50 25.10
CA LYS A 111 9.08 15.75 26.26
C LYS A 111 10.55 15.50 25.92
N LYS A 112 11.45 16.05 26.75
CA LYS A 112 12.88 15.71 26.67
C LYS A 112 13.10 14.20 26.83
N LYS A 113 14.06 13.67 26.08
CA LYS A 113 14.42 12.24 26.00
C LYS A 113 13.37 11.32 25.38
N ASP A 114 12.24 11.84 24.92
CA ASP A 114 11.31 11.05 24.10
C ASP A 114 11.94 10.69 22.76
N ILE A 115 11.45 9.63 22.13
CA ILE A 115 11.81 9.28 20.76
C ILE A 115 10.59 9.34 19.85
N VAL A 116 10.77 9.96 18.68
CA VAL A 116 9.78 9.94 17.59
C VAL A 116 10.35 9.13 16.43
N VAL A 117 9.57 8.19 15.92
CA VAL A 117 9.92 7.39 14.73
C VAL A 117 8.83 7.55 13.70
N LEU A 118 9.18 8.02 12.50
CA LEU A 118 8.27 8.02 11.36
C LEU A 118 8.35 6.65 10.66
N GLU A 119 7.19 6.00 10.43
CA GLU A 119 7.10 4.73 9.68
C GLU A 119 6.45 4.89 8.29
N THR A 120 5.72 5.97 8.08
CA THR A 120 5.11 6.26 6.78
C THR A 120 6.18 6.34 5.70
N THR A 121 5.97 5.67 4.56
CA THR A 121 6.88 5.81 3.41
C THR A 121 6.82 7.21 2.84
N VAL A 122 7.97 7.86 2.76
CA VAL A 122 8.14 9.27 2.36
C VAL A 122 9.34 9.42 1.42
N PRO A 123 9.45 10.54 0.67
CA PRO A 123 10.67 10.92 -0.04
C PRO A 123 11.89 11.01 0.90
N ALA A 124 13.08 10.70 0.37
CA ALA A 124 14.32 10.77 1.15
C ALA A 124 14.59 12.19 1.67
N GLY A 125 15.02 12.30 2.95
CA GLY A 125 15.26 13.57 3.63
C GLY A 125 14.03 14.16 4.33
N THR A 126 12.86 13.55 4.21
CA THR A 126 11.62 14.05 4.86
C THR A 126 11.77 14.10 6.38
N THR A 127 12.38 13.08 7.00
CA THR A 127 12.58 13.02 8.46
C THR A 127 13.51 14.13 8.95
N GLU A 128 14.62 14.35 8.25
CA GLU A 128 15.62 15.35 8.61
C GLU A 128 15.16 16.81 8.39
N ASN A 129 14.20 17.00 7.48
CA ASN A 129 13.67 18.32 7.10
C ASN A 129 12.27 18.56 7.69
N LEU A 130 11.23 18.06 7.05
CA LEU A 130 9.84 18.34 7.39
C LEU A 130 9.48 17.88 8.80
N VAL A 131 9.80 16.62 9.15
CA VAL A 131 9.42 16.04 10.45
C VAL A 131 10.16 16.76 11.57
N LYS A 132 11.48 16.88 11.46
CA LYS A 132 12.33 17.62 12.42
C LYS A 132 11.81 19.04 12.66
N ASN A 133 11.66 19.81 11.57
CA ASN A 133 11.25 21.22 11.67
C ASN A 133 9.86 21.38 12.29
N THR A 134 8.91 20.49 11.97
CA THR A 134 7.56 20.53 12.52
C THR A 134 7.56 20.24 14.03
N LEU A 135 8.30 19.21 14.46
CA LEU A 135 8.41 18.84 15.87
C LEU A 135 9.14 19.91 16.68
N GLU A 136 10.26 20.44 16.19
CA GLU A 136 11.02 21.51 16.87
C GLU A 136 10.19 22.79 17.02
N LYS A 137 9.47 23.20 15.96
CA LYS A 137 8.60 24.37 15.98
C LYS A 137 7.52 24.26 17.04
N GLY A 138 6.88 23.11 17.15
CA GLY A 138 5.73 22.92 18.06
C GLY A 138 6.14 22.65 19.52
N SER A 139 7.19 21.89 19.75
CA SER A 139 7.66 21.52 21.10
C SER A 139 8.62 22.51 21.72
N LYS A 140 9.31 23.34 20.91
CA LYS A 140 10.45 24.17 21.30
C LYS A 140 11.69 23.37 21.75
N LEU A 141 11.69 22.06 21.52
CA LEU A 141 12.80 21.17 21.78
C LEU A 141 13.65 20.97 20.52
N LYS A 142 14.91 20.57 20.67
CA LYS A 142 15.87 20.32 19.59
C LYS A 142 16.00 18.83 19.32
N ALA A 143 15.71 18.39 18.09
CA ALA A 143 15.89 17.01 17.66
C ALA A 143 17.38 16.61 17.66
N GLY A 144 17.68 15.42 18.17
CA GLY A 144 19.04 14.90 18.32
C GLY A 144 19.78 15.44 19.53
N ILE A 145 19.19 16.38 20.31
CA ILE A 145 19.72 16.95 21.55
C ILE A 145 18.73 16.74 22.69
N ASP A 146 17.53 17.34 22.60
CA ASP A 146 16.53 17.25 23.66
C ASP A 146 15.65 15.99 23.49
N PHE A 147 15.37 15.57 22.25
CA PHE A 147 14.64 14.35 21.93
C PHE A 147 15.26 13.62 20.73
N TYR A 148 14.97 12.33 20.59
CA TYR A 148 15.49 11.48 19.52
C TYR A 148 14.51 11.44 18.35
N LEU A 149 15.04 11.40 17.12
CA LEU A 149 14.23 11.32 15.89
C LEU A 149 14.84 10.30 14.93
N ALA A 150 14.01 9.37 14.47
CA ALA A 150 14.41 8.30 13.55
C ALA A 150 13.33 8.01 12.52
N TYR A 151 13.70 7.22 11.53
CA TYR A 151 12.86 6.65 10.52
C TYR A 151 12.98 5.13 10.52
N SER A 152 11.85 4.43 10.36
CA SER A 152 11.80 2.98 10.21
C SER A 152 10.66 2.60 9.26
N PRO A 153 10.94 2.24 8.00
CA PRO A 153 9.88 1.95 7.05
C PRO A 153 9.01 0.77 7.47
N GLU A 154 7.72 0.91 7.20
CA GLU A 154 6.79 -0.19 7.23
C GLU A 154 7.03 -1.12 6.02
N ARG A 155 7.03 -2.45 6.24
CA ARG A 155 7.26 -3.51 5.23
C ARG A 155 6.20 -4.60 5.31
N ILE A 156 4.95 -4.22 5.51
CA ILE A 156 3.84 -5.16 5.62
C ILE A 156 3.16 -5.42 4.27
N MET A 157 2.29 -6.41 4.28
CA MET A 157 1.31 -6.69 3.25
C MET A 157 -0.05 -6.86 3.92
N THR A 158 -1.05 -6.08 3.54
CA THR A 158 -2.42 -6.18 4.07
C THR A 158 -2.91 -7.63 4.03
N GLY A 159 -3.49 -8.11 5.12
CA GLY A 159 -3.87 -9.49 5.34
C GLY A 159 -2.79 -10.33 6.05
N TYR A 160 -1.51 -9.91 6.02
CA TYR A 160 -0.37 -10.62 6.60
C TYR A 160 0.52 -9.72 7.46
N SER A 161 0.02 -8.58 7.90
CA SER A 161 0.82 -7.57 8.59
C SER A 161 1.44 -8.11 9.88
N ILE A 162 0.72 -8.89 10.66
CA ILE A 162 1.20 -9.42 11.94
C ILE A 162 2.41 -10.34 11.77
N SER A 163 2.36 -11.28 10.82
CA SER A 163 3.50 -12.16 10.53
C SER A 163 4.69 -11.35 10.02
N ARG A 164 4.45 -10.38 9.13
CA ARG A 164 5.50 -9.53 8.57
C ARG A 164 6.20 -8.66 9.62
N TYR A 165 5.47 -8.10 10.59
CA TYR A 165 6.10 -7.35 11.70
C TYR A 165 7.02 -8.23 12.56
N ARG A 166 6.76 -9.53 12.66
CA ARG A 166 7.58 -10.48 13.43
C ARG A 166 8.76 -11.05 12.64
N GLU A 167 8.57 -11.28 11.34
CA GLU A 167 9.52 -12.01 10.49
C GLU A 167 10.52 -11.06 9.81
N PHE A 168 10.05 -9.93 9.27
CA PHE A 168 10.88 -9.06 8.47
C PHE A 168 11.75 -8.14 9.33
N PRO A 169 13.02 -7.97 8.94
CA PRO A 169 13.88 -7.04 9.65
C PRO A 169 13.37 -5.60 9.44
N LYS A 170 13.28 -4.86 10.56
CA LYS A 170 12.93 -3.44 10.57
C LYS A 170 14.19 -2.60 10.38
N VAL A 171 14.25 -1.86 9.28
CA VAL A 171 15.38 -0.94 9.03
C VAL A 171 15.23 0.28 9.92
N ILE A 172 16.29 0.66 10.63
CA ILE A 172 16.31 1.81 11.56
C ILE A 172 17.43 2.77 11.16
N GLY A 173 17.06 4.02 10.88
CA GLY A 173 17.99 5.13 10.68
C GLY A 173 17.55 6.38 11.44
N GLY A 174 18.40 6.92 12.29
CA GLY A 174 18.17 8.17 13.02
C GLY A 174 18.74 9.38 12.31
N ILE A 175 18.38 10.59 12.76
CA ILE A 175 19.00 11.84 12.29
C ILE A 175 20.47 11.98 12.79
N ASN A 176 20.83 11.21 13.79
CA ASN A 176 22.21 11.03 14.31
C ASN A 176 22.33 9.61 14.88
N LYS A 177 23.57 9.24 15.28
CA LYS A 177 23.89 7.92 15.83
C LYS A 177 23.09 7.61 17.09
N GLU A 178 22.94 8.56 18.00
CA GLU A 178 22.20 8.38 19.25
C GLU A 178 20.71 8.10 18.99
N SER A 179 20.10 8.81 18.06
CA SER A 179 18.71 8.56 17.62
C SER A 179 18.55 7.17 16.99
N THR A 180 19.54 6.72 16.21
CA THR A 180 19.53 5.36 15.64
C THR A 180 19.56 4.31 16.76
N GLU A 181 20.48 4.44 17.72
CA GLU A 181 20.59 3.49 18.83
C GLU A 181 19.34 3.51 19.72
N LYS A 182 18.79 4.68 20.00
CA LYS A 182 17.58 4.79 20.82
C LYS A 182 16.38 4.11 20.12
N ALA A 183 16.21 4.33 18.83
CA ALA A 183 15.17 3.67 18.05
C ALA A 183 15.40 2.15 18.01
N PHE A 184 16.64 1.70 17.77
CA PHE A 184 16.98 0.29 17.75
C PHE A 184 16.60 -0.41 19.06
N GLU A 185 16.93 0.17 20.22
CA GLU A 185 16.59 -0.40 21.53
C GLU A 185 15.07 -0.45 21.79
N VAL A 186 14.30 0.47 21.24
CA VAL A 186 12.84 0.42 21.28
C VAL A 186 12.31 -0.75 20.43
N TYR A 187 12.74 -0.82 19.18
CA TYR A 187 12.24 -1.81 18.21
C TYR A 187 12.68 -3.23 18.51
N LYS A 188 13.87 -3.43 19.10
CA LYS A 188 14.37 -4.75 19.54
C LYS A 188 13.42 -5.48 20.49
N LYS A 189 12.54 -4.75 21.16
CA LYS A 189 11.58 -5.32 22.12
C LYS A 189 10.41 -6.05 21.45
N PHE A 190 10.12 -5.76 20.18
CA PHE A 190 8.97 -6.33 19.47
C PHE A 190 9.25 -6.73 18.00
N SER A 191 10.44 -6.50 17.50
CA SER A 191 10.82 -6.81 16.12
C SER A 191 12.29 -7.21 16.01
N LYS A 192 12.78 -7.46 14.79
CA LYS A 192 14.17 -7.74 14.45
C LYS A 192 14.78 -6.51 13.74
N PRO A 193 15.23 -5.48 14.46
CA PRO A 193 15.76 -4.28 13.83
C PRO A 193 17.16 -4.47 13.26
N ILE A 194 17.44 -3.77 12.16
CA ILE A 194 18.79 -3.60 11.57
C ILE A 194 19.08 -2.11 11.46
N ARG A 195 20.34 -1.74 11.74
CA ARG A 195 20.79 -0.34 11.68
C ARG A 195 21.22 0.04 10.28
N VAL A 196 20.91 1.27 9.88
CA VAL A 196 21.54 1.95 8.74
C VAL A 196 22.14 3.28 9.21
N SER A 197 22.97 3.89 8.38
CA SER A 197 23.77 5.07 8.75
C SER A 197 22.94 6.27 9.20
N ASN A 198 21.77 6.50 8.58
CA ASN A 198 20.90 7.66 8.88
C ASN A 198 19.46 7.44 8.38
N ALA A 199 18.58 8.36 8.73
CA ALA A 199 17.16 8.32 8.34
C ALA A 199 16.99 8.34 6.81
N ARG A 200 17.75 9.15 6.09
CA ARG A 200 17.70 9.28 4.63
C ARG A 200 18.00 7.97 3.91
N THR A 201 18.99 7.22 4.41
CA THR A 201 19.30 5.88 3.90
C THR A 201 18.12 4.92 4.07
N ALA A 202 17.46 4.94 5.23
CA ALA A 202 16.30 4.09 5.49
C ALA A 202 15.08 4.47 4.64
N GLU A 203 14.84 5.77 4.44
CA GLU A 203 13.79 6.30 3.56
C GLU A 203 14.01 5.87 2.10
N LEU A 204 15.22 6.09 1.58
CA LEU A 204 15.56 5.74 0.20
C LEU A 204 15.51 4.22 -0.03
N ALA A 205 15.95 3.42 0.93
CA ALA A 205 15.86 1.96 0.84
C ALA A 205 14.42 1.48 0.63
N LYS A 206 13.45 2.08 1.33
CA LYS A 206 12.03 1.75 1.15
C LYS A 206 11.49 2.18 -0.20
N VAL A 207 11.84 3.37 -0.65
CA VAL A 207 11.45 3.88 -1.98
C VAL A 207 12.04 2.99 -3.08
N ALA A 208 13.31 2.59 -2.93
CA ALA A 208 14.00 1.70 -3.89
C ALA A 208 13.32 0.33 -4.04
N GLU A 209 12.81 -0.26 -2.94
CA GLU A 209 12.04 -1.52 -3.02
C GLU A 209 10.80 -1.42 -3.92
N GLY A 210 10.07 -0.31 -3.83
CA GLY A 210 8.90 -0.07 -4.69
C GLY A 210 9.28 0.18 -6.14
N ILE A 211 10.33 0.97 -6.36
CA ILE A 211 10.87 1.26 -7.70
C ILE A 211 11.39 0.00 -8.37
N TYR A 212 12.15 -0.84 -7.63
CA TYR A 212 12.63 -2.12 -8.15
C TYR A 212 11.47 -2.96 -8.69
N ARG A 213 10.36 -3.07 -7.94
CA ARG A 213 9.19 -3.81 -8.41
C ARG A 213 8.53 -3.16 -9.61
N ASP A 214 8.40 -1.85 -9.63
CA ASP A 214 7.76 -1.11 -10.73
C ASP A 214 8.52 -1.27 -12.05
N VAL A 215 9.85 -1.13 -12.01
CA VAL A 215 10.73 -1.30 -13.18
C VAL A 215 10.69 -2.74 -13.69
N ASN A 216 10.75 -3.73 -12.79
CA ASN A 216 10.72 -5.14 -13.19
C ASN A 216 9.34 -5.59 -13.73
N ILE A 217 8.23 -4.99 -13.25
CA ILE A 217 6.91 -5.21 -13.85
C ILE A 217 6.84 -4.57 -15.25
N ALA A 218 7.44 -3.39 -15.45
CA ALA A 218 7.50 -2.75 -16.77
C ALA A 218 8.28 -3.62 -17.75
N LEU A 219 9.42 -4.18 -17.35
CA LEU A 219 10.17 -5.16 -18.13
C LEU A 219 9.31 -6.39 -18.47
N ALA A 220 8.59 -6.95 -17.49
CA ALA A 220 7.70 -8.09 -17.71
C ALA A 220 6.57 -7.75 -18.69
N ASN A 221 6.03 -6.53 -18.64
CA ASN A 221 5.03 -6.04 -19.59
C ASN A 221 5.56 -5.94 -21.03
N GLU A 222 6.79 -5.49 -21.22
CA GLU A 222 7.40 -5.46 -22.54
C GLU A 222 7.73 -6.86 -23.08
N LEU A 223 8.27 -7.74 -22.21
CA LEU A 223 8.50 -9.15 -22.55
C LEU A 223 7.19 -9.89 -22.89
N TYR A 224 6.09 -9.56 -22.21
CA TYR A 224 4.77 -10.11 -22.54
C TYR A 224 4.34 -9.69 -23.95
N LYS A 225 4.51 -8.42 -24.32
CA LYS A 225 4.22 -7.93 -25.67
C LYS A 225 5.14 -8.57 -26.74
N ALA A 226 6.43 -8.76 -26.39
CA ALA A 226 7.38 -9.44 -27.27
C ALA A 226 7.01 -10.91 -27.49
N ALA A 227 6.64 -11.64 -26.43
CA ALA A 227 6.18 -13.02 -26.53
C ALA A 227 4.97 -13.15 -27.47
N GLU A 228 4.00 -12.26 -27.38
CA GLU A 228 2.87 -12.21 -28.31
C GLU A 228 3.29 -11.93 -29.76
N HIS A 229 4.23 -11.00 -29.97
CA HIS A 229 4.74 -10.67 -31.29
C HIS A 229 5.40 -11.88 -31.98
N TYR A 230 6.14 -12.67 -31.21
CA TYR A 230 6.79 -13.90 -31.69
C TYR A 230 5.91 -15.14 -31.63
N ASN A 231 4.62 -15.01 -31.24
CA ASN A 231 3.68 -16.11 -31.03
C ASN A 231 4.23 -17.18 -30.06
N VAL A 232 4.85 -16.73 -28.97
CA VAL A 232 5.40 -17.57 -27.90
C VAL A 232 4.53 -17.42 -26.66
N ASP A 233 4.37 -18.50 -25.90
CA ASP A 233 3.72 -18.42 -24.58
C ASP A 233 4.65 -17.72 -23.57
N PHE A 234 4.24 -16.54 -23.11
CA PHE A 234 5.01 -15.77 -22.11
C PHE A 234 5.29 -16.58 -20.82
N TRP A 235 4.33 -17.35 -20.37
CA TRP A 235 4.45 -18.08 -19.09
C TRP A 235 5.43 -19.25 -19.21
N GLU A 236 5.41 -19.96 -20.33
CA GLU A 236 6.41 -20.98 -20.67
C GLU A 236 7.81 -20.36 -20.80
N MET A 237 7.92 -19.27 -21.54
CA MET A 237 9.18 -18.50 -21.68
C MET A 237 9.71 -18.04 -20.32
N LYS A 238 8.82 -17.51 -19.44
CA LYS A 238 9.19 -17.06 -18.09
C LYS A 238 9.78 -18.20 -17.26
N GLU A 239 9.13 -19.37 -17.25
CA GLU A 239 9.62 -20.52 -16.50
C GLU A 239 10.93 -21.08 -17.09
N ALA A 240 11.08 -21.11 -18.43
CA ALA A 240 12.31 -21.51 -19.08
C ALA A 240 13.51 -20.57 -18.81
N ALA A 241 13.23 -19.27 -18.62
CA ALA A 241 14.25 -18.28 -18.29
C ALA A 241 14.62 -18.26 -16.79
N LYS A 242 13.88 -18.97 -15.95
CA LYS A 242 14.02 -18.88 -14.50
C LYS A 242 15.26 -19.60 -13.99
N HIS A 243 16.11 -18.86 -13.28
CA HIS A 243 17.27 -19.38 -12.54
C HIS A 243 17.68 -18.38 -11.44
N GLN A 244 18.72 -18.69 -10.66
CA GLN A 244 19.11 -17.86 -9.49
C GLN A 244 19.41 -16.38 -9.81
N TYR A 245 19.71 -16.02 -11.05
CA TYR A 245 19.99 -14.66 -11.49
C TYR A 245 18.86 -14.05 -12.34
N CYS A 246 17.81 -14.81 -12.63
CA CYS A 246 16.70 -14.35 -13.45
C CYS A 246 15.37 -14.88 -12.93
N ASP A 247 14.54 -14.01 -12.37
CA ASP A 247 13.16 -14.29 -12.01
C ASP A 247 12.25 -13.15 -12.50
N ILE A 248 11.74 -13.34 -13.73
CA ILE A 248 10.87 -12.35 -14.40
C ILE A 248 9.56 -12.25 -13.62
N LEU A 249 9.14 -11.03 -13.28
CA LEU A 249 7.88 -10.80 -12.59
C LEU A 249 6.67 -11.09 -13.51
N GLU A 250 5.49 -11.16 -12.92
CA GLU A 250 4.25 -11.27 -13.68
C GLU A 250 3.91 -9.93 -14.36
N PRO A 251 3.48 -9.95 -15.62
CA PRO A 251 3.01 -8.76 -16.32
C PRO A 251 1.64 -8.33 -15.79
N GLY A 252 1.22 -7.14 -16.13
CA GLY A 252 -0.12 -6.65 -15.85
C GLY A 252 -0.16 -5.20 -15.38
N ASN A 253 -1.34 -4.80 -14.99
CA ASN A 253 -1.58 -3.45 -14.47
C ASN A 253 -0.97 -3.28 -13.08
N VAL A 254 -0.35 -2.13 -12.85
CA VAL A 254 0.24 -1.78 -11.55
C VAL A 254 -0.67 -0.81 -10.82
N GLY A 255 -1.32 -1.28 -9.77
CA GLY A 255 -2.19 -0.50 -8.89
C GLY A 255 -1.72 -0.49 -7.45
N GLY A 256 -2.50 0.15 -6.57
CA GLY A 256 -2.25 0.22 -5.14
C GLY A 256 -1.47 1.45 -4.68
N HIS A 257 -1.27 1.55 -3.37
CA HIS A 257 -0.71 2.74 -2.72
C HIS A 257 0.82 2.86 -2.77
N CYS A 258 1.53 1.80 -3.15
CA CYS A 258 2.99 1.73 -3.03
C CYS A 258 3.68 1.80 -4.39
N ILE A 259 3.52 0.73 -5.21
CA ILE A 259 4.32 0.56 -6.43
C ILE A 259 4.12 1.71 -7.43
N PRO A 260 2.90 2.17 -7.76
CA PRO A 260 2.72 3.27 -8.71
C PRO A 260 2.99 4.66 -8.11
N VAL A 261 3.27 4.76 -6.81
CA VAL A 261 3.44 6.02 -6.07
C VAL A 261 4.91 6.34 -5.82
N TYR A 262 5.69 5.37 -5.32
CA TYR A 262 7.07 5.62 -4.89
C TYR A 262 8.02 6.10 -6.00
N PRO A 263 7.89 5.70 -7.27
CA PRO A 263 8.71 6.27 -8.34
C PRO A 263 8.63 7.79 -8.45
N TRP A 264 7.45 8.37 -8.15
CA TRP A 264 7.25 9.81 -8.19
C TRP A 264 8.03 10.57 -7.12
N PHE A 265 8.45 9.90 -6.04
CA PHE A 265 9.30 10.50 -5.02
C PHE A 265 10.72 10.80 -5.54
N LEU A 266 11.19 10.08 -6.57
CA LEU A 266 12.44 10.42 -7.25
C LEU A 266 12.22 11.22 -8.52
N ILE A 267 11.21 10.89 -9.33
CA ILE A 267 10.91 11.58 -10.60
C ILE A 267 10.68 13.09 -10.39
N ASN A 268 10.09 13.46 -9.26
CA ASN A 268 9.82 14.87 -8.93
C ASN A 268 11.07 15.62 -8.44
N GLU A 269 12.16 14.93 -8.08
CA GLU A 269 13.34 15.54 -7.47
C GLU A 269 14.56 15.52 -8.38
N MET A 270 14.65 14.53 -9.29
CA MET A 270 15.83 14.37 -10.14
C MET A 270 15.49 13.68 -11.47
N ASP A 271 16.38 13.80 -12.43
CA ASP A 271 16.26 13.08 -13.71
C ASP A 271 16.59 11.58 -13.52
N VAL A 272 15.58 10.73 -13.72
CA VAL A 272 15.64 9.27 -13.60
C VAL A 272 14.91 8.61 -14.78
N PRO A 273 15.46 8.67 -16.00
CA PRO A 273 14.75 8.33 -17.22
C PRO A 273 14.25 6.89 -17.26
N LEU A 274 15.01 5.92 -16.75
CA LEU A 274 14.57 4.52 -16.67
C LEU A 274 13.33 4.36 -15.81
N ILE A 275 13.32 4.97 -14.63
CA ILE A 275 12.20 4.88 -13.65
C ILE A 275 10.95 5.56 -14.23
N LYS A 276 11.15 6.72 -14.86
CA LYS A 276 10.07 7.45 -15.53
C LYS A 276 9.48 6.63 -16.68
N LYS A 277 10.32 6.04 -17.52
CA LYS A 277 9.86 5.21 -18.65
C LYS A 277 9.15 3.95 -18.20
N ALA A 278 9.64 3.29 -17.15
CA ALA A 278 8.97 2.14 -16.55
C ALA A 278 7.55 2.50 -16.05
N ARG A 279 7.41 3.67 -15.43
CA ARG A 279 6.11 4.15 -14.97
C ARG A 279 5.14 4.40 -16.13
N GLU A 280 5.60 5.00 -17.22
CA GLU A 280 4.84 5.19 -18.46
C GLU A 280 4.37 3.84 -19.04
N ILE A 281 5.29 2.89 -19.19
CA ILE A 281 4.99 1.53 -19.69
C ILE A 281 3.90 0.86 -18.87
N ASN A 282 4.01 0.92 -17.54
CA ASN A 282 3.02 0.32 -16.64
C ASN A 282 1.66 1.03 -16.70
N ASP A 283 1.65 2.35 -16.81
CA ASP A 283 0.41 3.12 -16.94
C ASP A 283 -0.28 2.88 -18.29
N ASP A 284 0.49 2.70 -19.36
CA ASP A 284 -0.02 2.47 -20.72
C ASP A 284 -0.61 1.07 -20.94
N MET A 285 -0.41 0.13 -20.01
CA MET A 285 -0.98 -1.21 -20.16
C MET A 285 -2.50 -1.24 -20.29
N ILE A 286 -3.22 -0.25 -19.74
CA ILE A 286 -4.68 -0.16 -19.93
C ILE A 286 -5.06 0.08 -21.40
N TYR A 287 -4.27 0.85 -22.15
CA TYR A 287 -4.50 1.09 -23.58
C TYR A 287 -4.17 -0.16 -24.41
N TYR A 288 -3.15 -0.91 -24.03
CA TYR A 288 -2.84 -2.20 -24.63
C TYR A 288 -3.98 -3.20 -24.47
N TYR A 289 -4.58 -3.29 -23.30
CA TYR A 289 -5.72 -4.16 -23.04
C TYR A 289 -7.00 -3.65 -23.71
N LEU A 290 -7.21 -2.35 -23.80
CA LEU A 290 -8.30 -1.78 -24.61
C LEU A 290 -8.21 -2.26 -26.05
N LYS A 291 -7.03 -2.19 -26.67
CA LYS A 291 -6.81 -2.66 -28.03
C LYS A 291 -7.13 -4.15 -28.23
N LYS A 292 -6.82 -4.98 -27.24
CA LYS A 292 -7.24 -6.41 -27.26
C LYS A 292 -8.75 -6.57 -27.21
N ILE A 293 -9.43 -5.80 -26.36
CA ILE A 293 -10.91 -5.78 -26.29
C ILE A 293 -11.48 -5.37 -27.64
N GLU A 294 -10.96 -4.32 -28.26
CA GLU A 294 -11.38 -3.84 -29.59
C GLU A 294 -11.19 -4.90 -30.68
N ASN A 295 -10.07 -5.61 -30.65
CA ASN A 295 -9.82 -6.71 -31.60
C ASN A 295 -10.84 -7.86 -31.45
N ILE A 296 -11.27 -8.17 -30.21
CA ILE A 296 -12.29 -9.19 -29.93
C ILE A 296 -13.67 -8.73 -30.41
N ILE A 297 -14.03 -7.48 -30.14
CA ILE A 297 -15.35 -6.91 -30.51
C ILE A 297 -15.43 -6.66 -32.03
N GLY A 298 -14.30 -6.42 -32.68
CA GLY A 298 -14.20 -6.18 -34.12
C GLY A 298 -14.75 -4.81 -34.52
N LYS A 299 -15.43 -4.75 -35.67
CA LYS A 299 -15.90 -3.49 -36.31
C LYS A 299 -17.04 -2.77 -35.55
N LYS A 300 -17.57 -3.35 -34.49
CA LYS A 300 -18.56 -2.67 -33.64
C LYS A 300 -17.87 -1.57 -32.86
N LYS A 301 -18.30 -0.32 -33.05
CA LYS A 301 -17.77 0.84 -32.26
C LYS A 301 -18.35 0.90 -30.85
N THR A 302 -19.31 0.08 -30.51
CA THR A 302 -19.97 0.01 -29.18
C THR A 302 -20.20 -1.46 -28.84
N GLY A 303 -20.13 -1.81 -27.57
CA GLY A 303 -20.36 -3.17 -27.10
C GLY A 303 -20.46 -3.25 -25.58
N LYS A 304 -20.82 -4.41 -25.06
CA LYS A 304 -20.89 -4.69 -23.64
C LYS A 304 -19.59 -5.33 -23.18
N VAL A 305 -18.91 -4.69 -22.22
CA VAL A 305 -17.64 -5.18 -21.69
C VAL A 305 -17.78 -5.50 -20.21
N GLY A 306 -17.47 -6.75 -19.85
CA GLY A 306 -17.40 -7.20 -18.46
C GLY A 306 -16.01 -6.98 -17.86
N VAL A 307 -15.91 -6.40 -16.66
CA VAL A 307 -14.68 -6.22 -15.89
C VAL A 307 -14.74 -7.10 -14.63
N ILE A 308 -13.82 -8.05 -14.52
CA ILE A 308 -13.74 -8.99 -13.40
C ILE A 308 -12.57 -8.61 -12.49
N GLY A 309 -12.89 -8.39 -11.19
CA GLY A 309 -11.95 -7.89 -10.21
C GLY A 309 -11.88 -6.36 -10.22
N LEU A 310 -12.51 -5.73 -9.24
CA LEU A 310 -12.66 -4.28 -9.14
C LEU A 310 -11.73 -3.68 -8.08
N SER A 311 -11.32 -4.47 -7.09
CA SER A 311 -10.30 -4.12 -6.09
C SER A 311 -8.93 -3.90 -6.75
N TYR A 312 -8.03 -3.20 -6.04
CA TYR A 312 -6.67 -3.00 -6.56
C TYR A 312 -5.86 -4.31 -6.63
N ARG A 313 -6.23 -5.33 -5.84
CA ARG A 313 -5.70 -6.70 -5.90
C ARG A 313 -6.67 -7.71 -5.28
N GLU A 314 -6.38 -8.99 -5.49
CA GLU A 314 -7.16 -10.12 -4.97
C GLU A 314 -7.23 -10.12 -3.44
N GLY A 315 -8.39 -10.47 -2.87
CA GLY A 315 -8.60 -10.67 -1.43
C GLY A 315 -8.54 -9.41 -0.57
N VAL A 316 -8.40 -8.23 -1.16
CA VAL A 316 -8.33 -6.97 -0.41
C VAL A 316 -9.43 -6.03 -0.87
N ARG A 317 -10.38 -5.73 0.03
CA ARG A 317 -11.48 -4.81 -0.22
C ARG A 317 -11.02 -3.35 -0.19
N GLU A 318 -10.34 -2.93 -1.26
CA GLU A 318 -9.80 -1.58 -1.43
C GLU A 318 -9.89 -1.16 -2.89
N LYS A 319 -10.59 -0.05 -3.14
CA LYS A 319 -10.75 0.49 -4.50
C LYS A 319 -9.75 1.59 -4.86
N ALA A 320 -9.11 2.19 -3.84
CA ALA A 320 -8.17 3.28 -4.07
C ALA A 320 -6.98 2.80 -4.91
N TYR A 321 -6.64 3.59 -5.92
CA TYR A 321 -5.62 3.27 -6.92
C TYR A 321 -5.82 1.94 -7.66
N SER A 322 -7.06 1.40 -7.70
CA SER A 322 -7.38 0.24 -8.54
C SER A 322 -7.27 0.61 -10.02
N ARG A 323 -6.51 -0.16 -10.77
CA ARG A 323 -6.40 -0.01 -12.23
C ARG A 323 -7.70 -0.41 -12.95
N SER A 324 -8.57 -1.17 -12.29
CA SER A 324 -9.90 -1.48 -12.82
C SER A 324 -10.76 -0.22 -12.96
N ILE A 325 -10.64 0.75 -12.05
CA ILE A 325 -11.31 2.04 -12.16
C ILE A 325 -10.81 2.81 -13.38
N ALA A 326 -9.50 2.83 -13.61
CA ALA A 326 -8.92 3.48 -14.79
C ALA A 326 -9.39 2.79 -16.10
N MET A 327 -9.44 1.44 -16.10
CA MET A 327 -9.94 0.67 -17.23
C MET A 327 -11.43 0.92 -17.50
N ILE A 328 -12.27 0.95 -16.47
CA ILE A 328 -13.69 1.28 -16.56
C ILE A 328 -13.88 2.68 -17.16
N SER A 329 -13.14 3.66 -16.67
CA SER A 329 -13.20 5.04 -17.19
C SER A 329 -12.79 5.10 -18.66
N LEU A 330 -11.72 4.38 -19.03
CA LEU A 330 -11.25 4.31 -20.42
C LEU A 330 -12.27 3.64 -21.35
N LEU A 331 -12.88 2.52 -20.92
CA LEU A 331 -13.92 1.83 -21.67
C LEU A 331 -15.15 2.72 -21.90
N LYS A 332 -15.64 3.39 -20.86
CA LYS A 332 -16.77 4.32 -20.97
C LYS A 332 -16.47 5.49 -21.91
N LYS A 333 -15.26 6.08 -21.82
CA LYS A 333 -14.82 7.14 -22.72
C LYS A 333 -14.83 6.71 -24.19
N ASN A 334 -14.60 5.42 -24.45
CA ASN A 334 -14.67 4.83 -25.80
C ASN A 334 -16.07 4.30 -26.18
N GLY A 335 -17.12 4.63 -25.41
CA GLY A 335 -18.52 4.34 -25.75
C GLY A 335 -18.98 2.92 -25.41
N TYR A 336 -18.23 2.15 -24.62
CA TYR A 336 -18.63 0.82 -24.19
C TYR A 336 -19.61 0.85 -23.01
N ASP A 337 -20.56 -0.07 -23.00
CA ASP A 337 -21.46 -0.33 -21.87
C ASP A 337 -20.75 -1.29 -20.91
N VAL A 338 -20.37 -0.78 -19.73
CA VAL A 338 -19.45 -1.48 -18.80
C VAL A 338 -20.20 -2.15 -17.67
N TYR A 339 -19.89 -3.41 -17.46
CA TYR A 339 -20.37 -4.27 -16.38
C TYR A 339 -19.22 -4.67 -15.48
N GLY A 340 -19.45 -4.82 -14.17
CA GLY A 340 -18.41 -5.19 -13.21
C GLY A 340 -18.84 -6.26 -12.24
N ILE A 341 -17.88 -7.07 -11.79
CA ILE A 341 -18.06 -8.03 -10.70
C ILE A 341 -16.78 -8.19 -9.87
N ASP A 342 -16.98 -8.26 -8.56
CA ASP A 342 -15.93 -8.59 -7.60
C ASP A 342 -16.64 -9.15 -6.35
N PRO A 343 -16.30 -10.34 -5.84
CA PRO A 343 -16.99 -10.98 -4.73
C PRO A 343 -16.86 -10.23 -3.40
N LEU A 344 -15.91 -9.28 -3.31
CA LEU A 344 -15.72 -8.46 -2.13
C LEU A 344 -16.76 -7.33 -1.97
N TYR A 345 -17.60 -7.11 -2.98
CA TYR A 345 -18.61 -6.04 -3.00
C TYR A 345 -20.01 -6.56 -3.34
N SER A 346 -21.03 -6.01 -2.68
CA SER A 346 -22.43 -6.27 -3.07
C SER A 346 -22.75 -5.64 -4.43
N LYS A 347 -23.88 -6.05 -5.03
CA LYS A 347 -24.37 -5.47 -6.28
C LYS A 347 -24.52 -3.94 -6.16
N GLU A 348 -25.17 -3.47 -5.10
CA GLU A 348 -25.37 -2.03 -4.85
C GLU A 348 -24.06 -1.27 -4.72
N GLU A 349 -23.08 -1.86 -4.03
CA GLU A 349 -21.74 -1.27 -3.91
C GLU A 349 -21.00 -1.21 -5.25
N ILE A 350 -21.15 -2.21 -6.11
CA ILE A 350 -20.53 -2.19 -7.44
C ILE A 350 -21.16 -1.08 -8.28
N GLU A 351 -22.46 -0.98 -8.29
CA GLU A 351 -23.18 0.02 -9.07
C GLU A 351 -22.89 1.46 -8.56
N THR A 352 -22.82 1.67 -7.27
CA THR A 352 -22.56 3.00 -6.68
C THR A 352 -21.08 3.37 -6.63
N ASN A 353 -20.19 2.48 -6.16
CA ASN A 353 -18.79 2.79 -5.92
C ASN A 353 -17.93 2.80 -7.18
N PHE A 354 -18.29 1.96 -8.18
CA PHE A 354 -17.55 1.84 -9.44
C PHE A 354 -18.32 2.42 -10.63
N ASN A 355 -19.57 2.80 -10.40
CA ASN A 355 -20.44 3.38 -11.43
C ASN A 355 -20.51 2.49 -12.67
N VAL A 356 -20.73 1.18 -12.50
CA VAL A 356 -20.91 0.18 -13.56
C VAL A 356 -22.12 -0.69 -13.26
N LYS A 357 -22.72 -1.28 -14.28
CA LYS A 357 -23.79 -2.25 -14.10
C LYS A 357 -23.23 -3.54 -13.49
N TYR A 358 -24.00 -4.21 -12.66
CA TYR A 358 -23.58 -5.49 -12.09
C TYR A 358 -23.54 -6.59 -13.19
N LEU A 359 -22.42 -7.32 -13.25
CA LEU A 359 -22.20 -8.41 -14.20
C LEU A 359 -22.81 -9.72 -13.67
N ASN A 360 -24.01 -10.05 -14.11
CA ASN A 360 -24.73 -11.28 -13.75
C ASN A 360 -24.71 -12.36 -14.86
N ASP A 361 -24.51 -11.97 -16.11
CA ASP A 361 -24.53 -12.87 -17.28
C ASP A 361 -23.32 -12.61 -18.19
N PHE A 362 -22.36 -13.53 -18.13
CA PHE A 362 -21.13 -13.47 -18.93
C PHE A 362 -21.38 -13.68 -20.42
N GLY A 363 -22.43 -14.43 -20.78
CA GLY A 363 -22.80 -14.75 -22.19
C GLY A 363 -23.22 -13.53 -22.97
N LYS A 364 -23.81 -12.53 -22.29
CA LYS A 364 -24.28 -11.29 -22.90
C LYS A 364 -23.16 -10.28 -23.18
N MET A 365 -21.93 -10.56 -22.74
CA MET A 365 -20.80 -9.65 -22.98
C MET A 365 -20.20 -9.89 -24.37
N ASP A 366 -19.83 -8.82 -25.05
CA ASP A 366 -19.08 -8.87 -26.31
C ASP A 366 -17.60 -9.15 -26.04
N SER A 367 -17.07 -8.62 -24.94
CA SER A 367 -15.73 -8.96 -24.40
C SER A 367 -15.71 -8.91 -22.87
N ILE A 368 -14.77 -9.61 -22.26
CA ILE A 368 -14.56 -9.64 -20.81
C ILE A 368 -13.07 -9.43 -20.53
N ILE A 369 -12.75 -8.58 -19.54
CA ILE A 369 -11.38 -8.43 -19.08
C ILE A 369 -11.25 -8.91 -17.63
N VAL A 370 -10.23 -9.73 -17.37
CA VAL A 370 -9.89 -10.23 -16.03
C VAL A 370 -8.76 -9.39 -15.45
N MET A 371 -9.09 -8.51 -14.50
CA MET A 371 -8.14 -7.60 -13.86
C MET A 371 -7.47 -8.21 -12.63
N ASN A 372 -8.17 -9.12 -11.93
CA ASN A 372 -7.67 -9.84 -10.75
C ASN A 372 -7.95 -11.34 -10.88
N LYS A 373 -7.09 -12.19 -10.30
CA LYS A 373 -7.31 -13.64 -10.22
C LYS A 373 -8.46 -13.93 -9.25
N LEU A 374 -9.61 -14.32 -9.78
CA LEU A 374 -10.80 -14.71 -9.03
C LEU A 374 -11.20 -16.13 -9.45
N PRO A 375 -10.62 -17.16 -8.82
CA PRO A 375 -10.74 -18.57 -9.24
C PRO A 375 -12.18 -19.07 -9.33
N GLU A 376 -13.09 -18.53 -8.54
CA GLU A 376 -14.54 -18.85 -8.54
C GLU A 376 -15.23 -18.56 -9.88
N TYR A 377 -14.66 -17.67 -10.71
CA TYR A 377 -15.19 -17.39 -12.05
C TYR A 377 -14.51 -18.19 -13.17
N LYS A 378 -13.41 -18.95 -12.88
CA LYS A 378 -12.64 -19.66 -13.91
C LYS A 378 -13.50 -20.58 -14.77
N SER A 379 -14.30 -21.46 -14.16
CA SER A 379 -15.16 -22.41 -14.87
C SER A 379 -16.23 -21.74 -15.75
N LYS A 380 -16.75 -20.61 -15.30
CA LYS A 380 -17.72 -19.82 -16.09
C LYS A 380 -17.03 -19.15 -17.28
N LEU A 381 -15.85 -18.57 -17.09
CA LEU A 381 -15.10 -17.86 -18.13
C LEU A 381 -14.53 -18.78 -19.19
N MET A 382 -14.15 -20.01 -18.84
CA MET A 382 -13.69 -21.01 -19.79
C MET A 382 -14.69 -21.25 -20.93
N LYS A 383 -16.01 -21.11 -20.68
CA LYS A 383 -17.05 -21.22 -21.70
C LYS A 383 -17.01 -20.08 -22.73
N PHE A 384 -16.36 -18.98 -22.42
CA PHE A 384 -16.27 -17.77 -23.24
C PHE A 384 -14.81 -17.35 -23.51
N LYS A 385 -13.86 -18.30 -23.47
CA LYS A 385 -12.41 -18.04 -23.54
C LYS A 385 -12.01 -17.15 -24.72
N ASN A 386 -12.70 -17.29 -25.86
CA ASN A 386 -12.48 -16.49 -27.08
C ASN A 386 -12.90 -15.01 -26.94
N LYS A 387 -13.66 -14.65 -25.90
CA LYS A 387 -14.07 -13.26 -25.60
C LYS A 387 -13.30 -12.66 -24.42
N VAL A 388 -12.35 -13.40 -23.82
CA VAL A 388 -11.70 -12.98 -22.58
C VAL A 388 -10.30 -12.44 -22.83
N VAL A 389 -10.06 -11.24 -22.35
CA VAL A 389 -8.71 -10.68 -22.16
C VAL A 389 -8.23 -11.06 -20.77
N ASP A 390 -7.43 -12.12 -20.69
CA ASP A 390 -6.92 -12.65 -19.41
C ASP A 390 -5.58 -12.03 -19.04
N VAL A 391 -5.63 -10.90 -18.33
CA VAL A 391 -4.43 -10.17 -17.88
C VAL A 391 -3.62 -10.96 -16.87
N LYS A 392 -4.26 -11.87 -16.15
CA LYS A 392 -3.70 -12.55 -14.98
C LYS A 392 -3.39 -14.03 -15.19
N ASN A 393 -3.54 -14.53 -16.42
CA ASN A 393 -3.37 -15.96 -16.73
C ASN A 393 -4.23 -16.88 -15.85
N MET A 394 -5.45 -16.46 -15.55
CA MET A 394 -6.35 -17.21 -14.70
C MET A 394 -6.94 -18.44 -15.41
N LEU A 395 -7.03 -18.38 -16.74
CA LEU A 395 -7.68 -19.42 -17.57
C LEU A 395 -6.72 -20.52 -18.03
N LYS A 396 -5.45 -20.44 -17.71
CA LYS A 396 -4.47 -21.52 -17.90
C LYS A 396 -4.34 -22.46 -16.74
#